data_23169540d45534bbf1fabb774cbdc57f
#
_entry.id   23169540d45534bbf1fabb774cbdc57f
#
_cell.length_a   1.000
_cell.length_b   1.000
_cell.length_c   1.000
_cell.angle_alpha   90.00
_cell.angle_beta   90.00
_cell.angle_gamma   90.00
#
_symmetry.space_group_name_H-M   'P 1'
#
loop_
_entity.id
_entity.type
_entity.pdbx_description
1 polymer ?
#
loop_
_entity_poly.entity_id
_entity_poly.type
_entity_poly.pdbx_seq_one_letter_code
_entity_poly.pdbx_strand_id
1 'polypeptide(L)'
;MKKQKGFTLIELLVVIAIIGLLSTLAVVALNNARMKARDARRVTDVKQMQTALELYYNDAGKYPASVATGSTTSGTCLSTSSTTPEASGFTAVCNPGGVIYMAMVPFSPTPVDAGCATSTDYAYTRDDDNGTTYTINYCLGAAVGEIPKGSRRATPAGIR
;
A
#
# COMPACT_ATOMS: atom_id res chain seq x y z
N MET A 1 -34.99 -48.02 30.03
CA MET A 1 -33.96 -47.84 28.98
C MET A 1 -34.38 -46.70 28.08
N LYS A 2 -33.61 -45.59 28.05
CA LYS A 2 -33.85 -44.46 27.13
C LYS A 2 -33.45 -44.89 25.71
N LYS A 3 -34.41 -44.91 24.77
CA LYS A 3 -34.14 -45.13 23.33
C LYS A 3 -33.23 -43.99 22.83
N GLN A 4 -32.01 -44.28 22.46
CA GLN A 4 -31.15 -43.36 21.76
C GLN A 4 -31.67 -43.19 20.32
N LYS A 5 -32.00 -41.96 19.95
CA LYS A 5 -32.39 -41.66 18.57
C LYS A 5 -31.10 -41.54 17.76
N GLY A 6 -30.88 -42.43 16.81
CA GLY A 6 -29.75 -42.40 15.88
C GLY A 6 -30.00 -41.38 14.76
N PHE A 7 -28.92 -40.80 14.23
CA PHE A 7 -28.94 -39.91 13.07
C PHE A 7 -29.20 -40.73 11.78
N THR A 8 -29.99 -40.18 10.89
CA THR A 8 -30.18 -40.78 9.57
C THR A 8 -29.09 -40.34 8.59
N LEU A 9 -28.75 -41.18 7.63
CA LEU A 9 -27.78 -40.90 6.59
C LEU A 9 -28.18 -39.67 5.77
N ILE A 10 -29.47 -39.48 5.52
CA ILE A 10 -29.98 -38.34 4.76
C ILE A 10 -29.84 -37.01 5.51
N GLU A 11 -30.03 -36.99 6.84
CA GLU A 11 -29.82 -35.80 7.63
C GLU A 11 -28.35 -35.35 7.57
N LEU A 12 -27.40 -36.30 7.61
CA LEU A 12 -25.98 -35.96 7.49
C LEU A 12 -25.65 -35.45 6.08
N LEU A 13 -26.21 -36.11 5.04
CA LEU A 13 -25.94 -35.73 3.64
C LEU A 13 -26.43 -34.31 3.34
N VAL A 14 -27.61 -33.92 3.80
CA VAL A 14 -28.18 -32.58 3.61
C VAL A 14 -27.32 -31.53 4.32
N VAL A 15 -26.85 -31.81 5.53
CA VAL A 15 -26.00 -30.88 6.28
C VAL A 15 -24.68 -30.59 5.57
N ILE A 16 -23.97 -31.62 5.11
CA ILE A 16 -22.71 -31.43 4.36
C ILE A 16 -22.93 -30.71 3.02
N ALA A 17 -24.07 -30.96 2.35
CA ALA A 17 -24.40 -30.25 1.11
C ALA A 17 -24.61 -28.74 1.35
N ILE A 18 -25.32 -28.37 2.42
CA ILE A 18 -25.54 -26.97 2.79
C ILE A 18 -24.24 -26.30 3.20
N ILE A 19 -23.44 -26.97 4.04
CA ILE A 19 -22.11 -26.43 4.46
C ILE A 19 -21.20 -26.25 3.24
N GLY A 20 -21.17 -27.18 2.31
CA GLY A 20 -20.41 -27.08 1.07
C GLY A 20 -20.81 -25.87 0.23
N LEU A 21 -22.12 -25.66 0.05
CA LEU A 21 -22.65 -24.52 -0.68
C LEU A 21 -22.28 -23.17 0.00
N LEU A 22 -22.48 -23.07 1.30
CA LEU A 22 -22.17 -21.85 2.05
C LEU A 22 -20.67 -21.55 2.07
N SER A 23 -19.83 -22.57 2.18
CA SER A 23 -18.37 -22.42 2.19
C SER A 23 -17.85 -21.84 0.88
N THR A 24 -18.37 -22.25 -0.27
CA THR A 24 -17.94 -21.70 -1.57
C THR A 24 -18.24 -20.21 -1.69
N LEU A 25 -19.41 -19.75 -1.26
CA LEU A 25 -19.79 -18.34 -1.26
C LEU A 25 -18.92 -17.53 -0.28
N ALA A 26 -18.66 -18.10 0.90
CA ALA A 26 -17.85 -17.43 1.92
C ALA A 26 -16.41 -17.19 1.46
N VAL A 27 -15.78 -18.14 0.76
CA VAL A 27 -14.40 -17.99 0.26
C VAL A 27 -14.31 -16.86 -0.76
N VAL A 28 -15.25 -16.76 -1.70
CA VAL A 28 -15.27 -15.68 -2.70
C VAL A 28 -15.43 -14.32 -2.03
N ALA A 29 -16.38 -14.20 -1.10
CA ALA A 29 -16.61 -12.95 -0.36
C ALA A 29 -15.39 -12.52 0.44
N LEU A 30 -14.69 -13.48 1.08
CA LEU A 30 -13.49 -13.21 1.87
C LEU A 30 -12.32 -12.75 1.00
N ASN A 31 -12.12 -13.34 -0.18
CA ASN A 31 -11.06 -12.92 -1.10
C ASN A 31 -11.27 -11.46 -1.58
N ASN A 32 -12.50 -11.10 -1.91
CA ASN A 32 -12.84 -9.72 -2.29
C ASN A 32 -12.63 -8.74 -1.12
N ALA A 33 -13.01 -9.12 0.10
CA ALA A 33 -12.78 -8.31 1.29
C ALA A 33 -11.28 -8.09 1.57
N ARG A 34 -10.47 -9.15 1.45
CA ARG A 34 -9.02 -9.06 1.60
C ARG A 34 -8.36 -8.16 0.55
N MET A 35 -8.79 -8.22 -0.71
CA MET A 35 -8.31 -7.35 -1.76
C MET A 35 -8.61 -5.88 -1.43
N LYS A 36 -9.85 -5.56 -1.08
CA LYS A 36 -10.23 -4.19 -0.67
C LYS A 36 -9.45 -3.69 0.54
N ALA A 37 -9.18 -4.55 1.52
CA ALA A 37 -8.38 -4.20 2.70
C ALA A 37 -6.93 -3.86 2.32
N ARG A 38 -6.30 -4.62 1.40
CA ARG A 38 -4.96 -4.29 0.89
C ARG A 38 -4.95 -2.95 0.16
N ASP A 39 -5.94 -2.69 -0.68
CA ASP A 39 -6.03 -1.44 -1.42
C ASP A 39 -6.26 -0.24 -0.51
N ALA A 40 -7.11 -0.36 0.50
CA ALA A 40 -7.29 0.68 1.51
C ALA A 40 -5.97 0.97 2.25
N ARG A 41 -5.17 -0.06 2.56
CA ARG A 41 -3.84 0.11 3.15
C ARG A 41 -2.90 0.85 2.19
N ARG A 42 -2.86 0.50 0.90
CA ARG A 42 -2.04 1.21 -0.10
C ARG A 42 -2.36 2.71 -0.15
N VAL A 43 -3.65 3.06 -0.16
CA VAL A 43 -4.07 4.48 -0.12
C VAL A 43 -3.61 5.15 1.17
N THR A 44 -3.69 4.47 2.31
CA THR A 44 -3.21 4.99 3.59
C THR A 44 -1.70 5.20 3.59
N ASP A 45 -0.93 4.23 3.10
CA ASP A 45 0.53 4.31 2.97
C ASP A 45 0.94 5.51 2.10
N VAL A 46 0.30 5.70 0.95
CA VAL A 46 0.55 6.83 0.05
C VAL A 46 0.23 8.17 0.73
N LYS A 47 -0.88 8.27 1.48
CA LYS A 47 -1.20 9.48 2.26
C LYS A 47 -0.15 9.79 3.33
N GLN A 48 0.37 8.77 4.01
CA GLN A 48 1.45 8.96 4.97
C GLN A 48 2.72 9.45 4.30
N MET A 49 3.06 8.92 3.11
CA MET A 49 4.18 9.42 2.32
C MET A 49 3.97 10.88 1.90
N GLN A 50 2.78 11.25 1.43
CA GLN A 50 2.46 12.64 1.10
C GLN A 50 2.67 13.56 2.31
N THR A 51 2.15 13.18 3.48
CA THR A 51 2.33 13.97 4.72
C THR A 51 3.82 14.14 5.08
N ALA A 52 4.61 13.08 4.99
CA ALA A 52 6.04 13.14 5.27
C ALA A 52 6.80 14.01 4.26
N LEU A 53 6.41 13.98 2.98
CA LEU A 53 6.98 14.81 1.92
C LEU A 53 6.64 16.30 2.11
N GLU A 54 5.42 16.62 2.55
CA GLU A 54 5.04 18.01 2.88
C GLU A 54 5.83 18.55 4.07
N LEU A 55 6.06 17.74 5.10
CA LEU A 55 6.91 18.13 6.23
C LEU A 55 8.35 18.35 5.77
N TYR A 56 8.88 17.46 4.93
CA TYR A 56 10.21 17.63 4.36
C TYR A 56 10.30 18.90 3.51
N TYR A 57 9.31 19.19 2.68
CA TYR A 57 9.26 20.39 1.85
C TYR A 57 9.24 21.67 2.70
N ASN A 58 8.48 21.66 3.79
CA ASN A 58 8.40 22.82 4.70
C ASN A 58 9.77 23.18 5.31
N ASP A 59 10.59 22.18 5.61
CA ASP A 59 11.91 22.39 6.23
C ASP A 59 13.04 22.62 5.18
N ALA A 60 12.97 21.91 4.05
CA ALA A 60 14.01 21.94 3.02
C ALA A 60 13.75 22.93 1.87
N GLY A 61 12.52 23.45 1.75
CA GLY A 61 12.07 24.34 0.68
C GLY A 61 11.91 23.67 -0.69
N LYS A 62 12.12 22.38 -0.78
CA LYS A 62 11.98 21.55 -1.99
C LYS A 62 11.73 20.09 -1.66
N TYR A 63 11.06 19.37 -2.54
CA TYR A 63 10.93 17.92 -2.41
C TYR A 63 12.24 17.19 -2.65
N PRO A 64 12.46 16.02 -2.03
CA PRO A 64 13.71 15.28 -2.16
C PRO A 64 13.98 14.87 -3.62
N ALA A 65 15.25 14.70 -3.97
CA ALA A 65 15.62 14.18 -5.28
C ALA A 65 15.01 12.79 -5.51
N SER A 66 14.70 12.49 -6.77
CA SER A 66 14.23 11.15 -7.14
C SER A 66 15.26 10.10 -6.74
N VAL A 67 14.79 8.95 -6.25
CA VAL A 67 15.63 7.75 -6.22
C VAL A 67 15.98 7.35 -7.67
N ALA A 68 17.07 6.59 -7.84
CA ALA A 68 17.50 6.18 -9.18
C ALA A 68 16.33 5.62 -10.00
N THR A 69 16.29 5.95 -11.29
CA THR A 69 15.24 5.53 -12.20
C THR A 69 15.02 4.01 -12.13
N GLY A 70 13.79 3.61 -11.88
CA GLY A 70 13.42 2.19 -11.71
C GLY A 70 13.56 1.64 -10.30
N SER A 71 14.06 2.42 -9.34
CA SER A 71 14.11 2.04 -7.92
C SER A 71 12.80 2.38 -7.23
N THR A 72 12.36 1.48 -6.36
CA THR A 72 11.25 1.74 -5.45
C THR A 72 11.74 2.53 -4.25
N THR A 73 10.86 3.35 -3.65
CA THR A 73 11.15 4.02 -2.38
C THR A 73 10.84 3.15 -1.17
N SER A 74 10.13 2.03 -1.36
CA SER A 74 9.77 1.13 -0.27
C SER A 74 11.00 0.61 0.48
N GLY A 75 10.93 0.61 1.80
CA GLY A 75 12.02 0.21 2.67
C GLY A 75 13.11 1.28 2.90
N THR A 76 13.03 2.44 2.24
CA THR A 76 13.95 3.56 2.47
C THR A 76 13.47 4.46 3.61
N CYS A 77 14.38 5.27 4.15
CA CYS A 77 14.10 6.31 5.13
C CYS A 77 14.03 7.67 4.43
N LEU A 78 13.04 8.48 4.78
CA LEU A 78 12.98 9.88 4.37
C LEU A 78 13.53 10.77 5.50
N SER A 79 14.69 11.38 5.28
CA SER A 79 15.36 12.22 6.28
C SER A 79 16.13 13.35 5.64
N THR A 80 16.44 14.42 6.43
CA THR A 80 17.49 15.38 6.07
C THR A 80 18.83 14.87 6.55
N SER A 81 19.92 15.40 5.96
CA SER A 81 21.27 15.20 6.48
C SER A 81 21.68 16.44 7.28
N SER A 82 22.36 16.22 8.42
CA SER A 82 22.92 17.31 9.20
C SER A 82 24.23 17.87 8.60
N THR A 83 24.87 17.13 7.70
CA THR A 83 26.20 17.45 7.17
C THR A 83 26.21 17.82 5.70
N THR A 84 25.36 17.24 4.88
CA THR A 84 25.31 17.50 3.43
C THR A 84 23.85 17.53 2.94
N PRO A 85 23.38 18.64 2.35
CA PRO A 85 22.04 18.73 1.77
C PRO A 85 21.79 17.67 0.69
N GLU A 86 22.83 17.23 -0.01
CA GLU A 86 22.76 16.25 -1.09
C GLU A 86 22.46 14.82 -0.60
N ALA A 87 22.81 14.52 0.67
CA ALA A 87 22.48 13.25 1.31
C ALA A 87 21.09 13.25 1.95
N SER A 88 20.29 14.30 1.74
CA SER A 88 18.91 14.41 2.23
C SER A 88 17.93 13.76 1.24
N GLY A 89 16.87 13.17 1.78
CA GLY A 89 15.84 12.53 0.98
C GLY A 89 15.65 11.05 1.30
N PHE A 90 15.37 10.25 0.28
CA PHE A 90 15.18 8.80 0.43
C PHE A 90 16.53 8.07 0.46
N THR A 91 16.88 7.50 1.59
CA THR A 91 18.14 6.78 1.81
C THR A 91 17.86 5.38 2.38
N ALA A 92 18.77 4.42 2.14
CA ALA A 92 18.61 3.05 2.66
C ALA A 92 18.64 3.01 4.21
N VAL A 93 19.35 3.98 4.82
CA VAL A 93 19.46 4.11 6.27
C VAL A 93 19.22 5.57 6.62
N CYS A 94 18.49 5.82 7.71
CA CYS A 94 18.26 7.18 8.18
C CYS A 94 19.59 7.85 8.56
N ASN A 95 19.78 9.09 8.12
CA ASN A 95 21.00 9.85 8.41
C ASN A 95 21.10 10.18 9.90
N PRO A 96 22.21 9.83 10.57
CA PRO A 96 22.43 10.20 11.96
C PRO A 96 22.49 11.73 12.11
N GLY A 97 21.73 12.27 13.07
CA GLY A 97 21.71 13.71 13.36
C GLY A 97 20.85 14.55 12.40
N GLY A 98 20.23 13.96 11.39
CA GLY A 98 19.21 14.60 10.56
C GLY A 98 17.80 14.48 11.16
N VAL A 99 16.86 15.27 10.62
CA VAL A 99 15.44 15.12 10.96
C VAL A 99 14.87 13.96 10.15
N ILE A 100 14.20 13.03 10.83
CA ILE A 100 13.55 11.87 10.21
C ILE A 100 12.06 12.19 10.05
N TYR A 101 11.57 12.24 8.82
CA TYR A 101 10.15 12.47 8.49
C TYR A 101 9.39 11.16 8.35
N MET A 102 10.07 10.13 7.85
CA MET A 102 9.55 8.77 7.77
C MET A 102 10.69 7.77 7.94
N ALA A 103 10.68 7.02 9.03
CA ALA A 103 11.76 6.09 9.38
C ALA A 103 11.89 4.94 8.36
N MET A 104 10.77 4.52 7.79
CA MET A 104 10.74 3.52 6.73
C MET A 104 9.50 3.72 5.86
N VAL A 105 9.73 3.89 4.56
CA VAL A 105 8.64 3.87 3.57
C VAL A 105 8.06 2.45 3.51
N PRO A 106 6.73 2.29 3.69
CA PRO A 106 6.11 0.98 3.75
C PRO A 106 6.26 0.21 2.43
N PHE A 107 6.29 -1.10 2.54
CA PHE A 107 6.15 -2.00 1.38
C PHE A 107 4.68 -2.16 1.01
N SER A 108 4.42 -2.22 -0.28
CA SER A 108 3.08 -2.51 -0.76
C SER A 108 2.60 -3.89 -0.27
N PRO A 109 1.34 -4.01 0.19
CA PRO A 109 0.79 -5.28 0.65
C PRO A 109 0.79 -6.35 -0.45
N THR A 110 1.15 -7.58 -0.07
CA THR A 110 1.09 -8.77 -0.93
C THR A 110 -0.13 -9.64 -0.59
N PRO A 111 -0.58 -10.51 -1.53
CA PRO A 111 -0.12 -10.69 -2.90
C PRO A 111 -0.47 -9.53 -3.81
N VAL A 112 0.23 -9.44 -4.94
CA VAL A 112 -0.08 -8.48 -6.01
C VAL A 112 -1.47 -8.77 -6.56
N ASP A 113 -2.30 -7.75 -6.68
CA ASP A 113 -3.67 -7.89 -7.17
C ASP A 113 -3.72 -7.90 -8.70
N ALA A 114 -4.71 -8.62 -9.25
CA ALA A 114 -4.89 -8.71 -10.70
C ALA A 114 -5.08 -7.32 -11.34
N GLY A 115 -4.35 -7.06 -12.41
CA GLY A 115 -4.36 -5.77 -13.11
C GLY A 115 -3.28 -4.80 -12.65
N CYS A 116 -2.50 -5.14 -11.62
CA CYS A 116 -1.27 -4.44 -11.25
C CYS A 116 -0.05 -5.14 -11.87
N ALA A 117 0.98 -4.36 -12.24
CA ALA A 117 2.25 -4.91 -12.67
C ALA A 117 2.92 -5.70 -11.51
N THR A 118 3.88 -6.55 -11.84
CA THR A 118 4.60 -7.41 -10.88
C THR A 118 5.33 -6.63 -9.78
N SER A 119 5.65 -5.35 -10.01
CA SER A 119 6.17 -4.43 -9.00
C SER A 119 5.05 -3.50 -8.55
N THR A 120 4.53 -3.73 -7.37
CA THR A 120 3.50 -2.89 -6.73
C THR A 120 4.08 -1.94 -5.70
N ASP A 121 5.40 -1.88 -5.57
CA ASP A 121 6.07 -0.97 -4.66
C ASP A 121 5.84 0.48 -5.05
N TYR A 122 5.85 1.34 -4.06
CA TYR A 122 5.68 2.76 -4.24
C TYR A 122 6.92 3.35 -4.92
N ALA A 123 6.74 3.95 -6.11
CA ALA A 123 7.81 4.60 -6.84
C ALA A 123 7.62 6.12 -6.76
N TYR A 124 8.58 6.78 -6.14
CA TYR A 124 8.62 8.24 -6.04
C TYR A 124 9.50 8.81 -7.15
N THR A 125 9.02 9.88 -7.77
CA THR A 125 9.77 10.67 -8.75
C THR A 125 9.53 12.14 -8.47
N ARG A 126 10.59 12.93 -8.43
CA ARG A 126 10.50 14.39 -8.45
C ARG A 126 10.35 14.81 -9.91
N ASP A 127 9.32 15.57 -10.23
CA ASP A 127 8.92 15.85 -11.61
C ASP A 127 9.62 17.09 -12.20
N ASP A 128 10.26 17.91 -11.35
CA ASP A 128 10.96 19.13 -11.76
C ASP A 128 12.31 19.32 -11.07
N ASP A 129 13.22 20.06 -11.72
CA ASP A 129 14.54 20.33 -11.17
C ASP A 129 14.49 21.29 -9.96
N ASN A 130 13.46 22.13 -9.86
CA ASN A 130 13.26 23.06 -8.76
C ASN A 130 12.75 22.36 -7.48
N GLY A 131 12.24 21.11 -7.61
CA GLY A 131 11.74 20.35 -6.49
C GLY A 131 10.39 20.86 -5.95
N THR A 132 9.55 21.43 -6.81
CA THR A 132 8.24 21.97 -6.43
C THR A 132 7.10 20.96 -6.60
N THR A 133 7.36 19.87 -7.32
CA THR A 133 6.35 18.84 -7.59
C THR A 133 6.95 17.43 -7.60
N TYR A 134 6.10 16.44 -7.33
CA TYR A 134 6.47 15.02 -7.32
C TYR A 134 5.30 14.15 -7.78
N THR A 135 5.62 12.93 -8.16
CA THR A 135 4.67 11.86 -8.42
C THR A 135 5.04 10.61 -7.62
N ILE A 136 4.08 10.03 -6.89
CA ILE A 136 4.15 8.69 -6.31
C ILE A 136 3.28 7.77 -7.15
N ASN A 137 3.88 6.78 -7.79
CA ASN A 137 3.15 5.77 -8.54
C ASN A 137 2.80 4.59 -7.62
N TYR A 138 1.56 4.11 -7.72
CA TYR A 138 1.06 2.95 -6.98
C TYR A 138 -0.05 2.26 -7.78
N CYS A 139 -0.50 1.08 -7.35
CA CYS A 139 -1.54 0.35 -8.06
C CYS A 139 -2.61 -0.18 -7.10
N LEU A 140 -3.87 -0.14 -7.54
CA LEU A 140 -5.04 -0.67 -6.83
C LEU A 140 -5.65 -1.83 -7.62
N GLY A 141 -5.91 -2.96 -6.96
CA GLY A 141 -6.60 -4.10 -7.54
C GLY A 141 -8.12 -3.88 -7.63
N ALA A 142 -8.68 -3.09 -6.71
CA ALA A 142 -10.08 -2.67 -6.68
C ALA A 142 -10.20 -1.17 -6.42
N ALA A 143 -11.36 -0.60 -6.72
CA ALA A 143 -11.64 0.79 -6.38
C ALA A 143 -11.73 1.01 -4.86
N VAL A 144 -11.21 2.15 -4.39
CA VAL A 144 -11.25 2.59 -2.99
C VAL A 144 -11.90 3.96 -2.93
N GLY A 145 -13.14 4.03 -2.48
CA GLY A 145 -13.94 5.25 -2.54
C GLY A 145 -14.08 5.73 -3.98
N GLU A 146 -13.68 6.97 -4.25
CA GLU A 146 -13.69 7.57 -5.59
C GLU A 146 -12.45 7.23 -6.43
N ILE A 147 -11.44 6.57 -5.84
CA ILE A 147 -10.21 6.21 -6.54
C ILE A 147 -10.45 4.91 -7.31
N PRO A 148 -10.39 4.92 -8.66
CA PRO A 148 -10.63 3.71 -9.45
C PRO A 148 -9.43 2.74 -9.37
N LYS A 149 -9.67 1.47 -9.73
CA LYS A 149 -8.64 0.43 -9.82
C LYS A 149 -7.58 0.74 -10.90
N GLY A 150 -6.43 0.09 -10.81
CA GLY A 150 -5.32 0.18 -11.77
C GLY A 150 -4.18 1.05 -11.28
N SER A 151 -3.25 1.38 -12.18
CA SER A 151 -2.13 2.28 -11.88
C SER A 151 -2.62 3.69 -11.56
N ARG A 152 -2.16 4.23 -10.45
CA ARG A 152 -2.57 5.51 -9.90
C ARG A 152 -1.37 6.37 -9.56
N ARG A 153 -1.61 7.67 -9.41
CA ARG A 153 -0.60 8.65 -9.05
C ARG A 153 -1.07 9.52 -7.90
N ALA A 154 -0.17 9.79 -6.99
CA ALA A 154 -0.35 10.80 -5.97
C ALA A 154 0.67 11.92 -6.19
N THR A 155 0.19 13.16 -6.06
CA THR A 155 0.96 14.39 -6.29
C THR A 155 0.69 15.34 -5.12
N PRO A 156 1.40 16.48 -4.98
CA PRO A 156 1.05 17.49 -3.97
C PRO A 156 -0.41 17.94 -4.05
N ALA A 157 -1.01 17.92 -5.25
CA ALA A 157 -2.41 18.28 -5.46
C ALA A 157 -3.42 17.22 -5.03
N GLY A 158 -2.96 16.02 -4.63
CA GLY A 158 -3.79 14.93 -4.17
C GLY A 158 -3.59 13.60 -4.89
N ILE A 159 -4.48 12.66 -4.61
CA ILE A 159 -4.48 11.30 -5.15
C ILE A 159 -5.43 11.22 -6.35
N ARG A 160 -4.96 10.63 -7.46
CA ARG A 160 -5.74 10.46 -8.71
C ARG A 160 -5.63 9.07 -9.29
#